data_3399677bdf7571e98c321aa8f74aa42c
#
_entry.id   3399677bdf7571e98c321aa8f74aa42c
#
_cell.length_a   1.000
_cell.length_b   1.000
_cell.length_c   1.000
_cell.angle_alpha   90.00
_cell.angle_beta   90.00
_cell.angle_gamma   90.00
#
_symmetry.space_group_name_H-M   'P 1'
#
loop_
_entity.id
_entity.type
_entity.pdbx_description
1 polymer ?
#
loop_
_entity_poly.entity_id
_entity_poly.type
_entity_poly.pdbx_seq_one_letter_code
_entity_poly.pdbx_strand_id
1 'polypeptide(L)'
;LPPRYFHPKSLNFPAEPGRCLPNLYEFKRNYLTSLKSENGARGTVGMPLALGMYELLPLWHAVFTRLGFNVKVSPMSTRRIYEKGQFSIPSDTACYPAKIMHGHIETLITDGVDAIFYPCLTYNMDEKMTDNHYNCPVVAYYSELLNGNVEELKRVKFLYPYLNINSKKELAKELYTYLGKFYNGITKSEVKAAVEYGLTRYAEYMNAVREEGARALKFARVKNKRI
;
A
#
# COMPACT_ATOMS: atom_id res chain seq x y z
N LEU A 1 -23.28 -13.13 6.91
CA LEU A 1 -23.57 -12.27 5.76
C LEU A 1 -22.24 -11.93 5.07
N PRO A 2 -22.11 -12.04 3.73
CA PRO A 2 -20.90 -11.61 3.07
C PRO A 2 -20.71 -10.09 3.27
N PRO A 3 -19.46 -9.60 3.44
CA PRO A 3 -19.20 -8.18 3.63
C PRO A 3 -19.74 -7.39 2.44
N ARG A 4 -20.43 -6.26 2.71
CA ARG A 4 -20.94 -5.36 1.67
C ARG A 4 -19.75 -4.83 0.87
N TYR A 5 -19.62 -5.29 -0.35
CA TYR A 5 -18.57 -4.87 -1.27
C TYR A 5 -18.67 -3.38 -1.55
N PHE A 6 -17.59 -2.66 -1.26
CA PHE A 6 -17.45 -1.28 -1.68
C PHE A 6 -17.23 -1.26 -3.20
N HIS A 7 -18.25 -0.89 -3.95
CA HIS A 7 -18.16 -0.80 -5.40
C HIS A 7 -17.53 0.55 -5.78
N PRO A 8 -16.46 0.61 -6.62
CA PRO A 8 -15.84 1.88 -7.03
C PRO A 8 -16.82 2.84 -7.72
N LYS A 9 -17.94 2.35 -8.22
CA LYS A 9 -19.02 3.18 -8.79
C LYS A 9 -19.70 4.12 -7.79
N SER A 10 -19.50 3.94 -6.49
CA SER A 10 -20.05 4.83 -5.44
C SER A 10 -19.12 6.00 -5.08
N LEU A 11 -17.91 6.07 -5.63
CA LEU A 11 -17.05 7.23 -5.51
C LEU A 11 -17.46 8.31 -6.54
N ASN A 12 -18.72 8.73 -6.49
CA ASN A 12 -19.14 9.98 -7.09
C ASN A 12 -18.52 11.12 -6.25
N PHE A 13 -17.27 11.46 -6.54
CA PHE A 13 -16.77 12.76 -6.14
C PHE A 13 -17.54 13.78 -6.97
N PRO A 14 -18.20 14.78 -6.34
CA PRO A 14 -18.87 15.82 -7.07
C PRO A 14 -17.81 16.53 -7.92
N ALA A 15 -17.81 16.25 -9.21
CA ALA A 15 -17.15 17.10 -10.17
C ALA A 15 -17.93 18.42 -10.10
N GLU A 16 -17.37 19.44 -9.48
CA GLU A 16 -17.93 20.79 -9.62
C GLU A 16 -18.02 21.09 -11.12
N PRO A 17 -19.21 21.32 -11.64
CA PRO A 17 -19.36 21.58 -13.06
C PRO A 17 -18.62 22.87 -13.41
N GLY A 18 -17.46 22.76 -14.06
CA GLY A 18 -16.92 23.87 -14.84
C GLY A 18 -15.56 24.43 -14.45
N ARG A 19 -14.82 23.98 -13.45
CA ARG A 19 -13.61 24.71 -12.99
C ARG A 19 -12.27 23.99 -13.03
N CYS A 20 -12.15 22.68 -12.98
CA CYS A 20 -10.83 22.06 -12.88
C CYS A 20 -10.64 20.84 -13.79
N LEU A 21 -9.42 20.73 -14.32
CA LEU A 21 -8.93 19.50 -14.93
C LEU A 21 -9.01 18.37 -13.87
N PRO A 22 -9.52 17.16 -14.19
CA PRO A 22 -9.49 16.04 -13.28
C PRO A 22 -8.08 15.79 -12.75
N ASN A 23 -7.93 15.76 -11.43
CA ASN A 23 -6.64 15.60 -10.78
C ASN A 23 -6.42 14.13 -10.38
N LEU A 24 -5.60 13.42 -11.13
CA LEU A 24 -5.34 12.00 -10.92
C LEU A 24 -4.66 11.72 -9.56
N TYR A 25 -3.80 12.62 -9.08
CA TYR A 25 -3.17 12.47 -7.76
C TYR A 25 -4.19 12.61 -6.63
N GLU A 26 -5.11 13.55 -6.76
CA GLU A 26 -6.20 13.74 -5.81
C GLU A 26 -7.16 12.54 -5.81
N PHE A 27 -7.48 12.02 -6.99
CA PHE A 27 -8.27 10.80 -7.13
C PHE A 27 -7.60 9.62 -6.41
N LYS A 28 -6.31 9.34 -6.70
CA LYS A 28 -5.55 8.29 -6.03
C LYS A 28 -5.54 8.48 -4.50
N ARG A 29 -5.21 9.68 -4.03
CA ARG A 29 -5.20 10.02 -2.61
C ARG A 29 -6.54 9.73 -1.94
N ASN A 30 -7.63 10.23 -2.52
CA ASN A 30 -8.98 10.05 -1.98
C ASN A 30 -9.39 8.57 -1.96
N TYR A 31 -9.03 7.82 -2.99
CA TYR A 31 -9.27 6.37 -3.02
C TYR A 31 -8.54 5.68 -1.86
N LEU A 32 -7.23 5.91 -1.70
CA LEU A 32 -6.41 5.26 -0.68
C LEU A 32 -6.86 5.63 0.74
N THR A 33 -7.24 6.89 0.98
CA THR A 33 -7.73 7.34 2.29
C THR A 33 -9.17 6.90 2.59
N SER A 34 -9.94 6.48 1.59
CA SER A 34 -11.29 5.93 1.76
C SER A 34 -11.31 4.47 2.16
N LEU A 35 -10.18 3.75 2.05
CA LEU A 35 -10.09 2.35 2.43
C LEU A 35 -10.36 2.21 3.93
N LYS A 36 -11.43 1.48 4.27
CA LYS A 36 -11.81 1.21 5.66
C LYS A 36 -11.47 -0.24 6.00
N SER A 37 -10.88 -0.44 7.16
CA SER A 37 -10.72 -1.75 7.75
C SER A 37 -11.96 -2.10 8.57
N GLU A 38 -12.36 -3.36 8.51
CA GLU A 38 -13.33 -3.92 9.44
C GLU A 38 -12.60 -4.37 10.71
N ASN A 39 -13.29 -4.39 11.85
CA ASN A 39 -12.70 -4.86 13.11
C ASN A 39 -12.31 -6.32 13.00
N GLY A 40 -11.04 -6.57 12.83
CA GLY A 40 -10.46 -7.91 12.73
C GLY A 40 -10.09 -8.47 14.10
N ALA A 41 -10.34 -9.77 14.30
CA ALA A 41 -10.03 -10.46 15.57
C ALA A 41 -8.53 -10.81 15.73
N ARG A 42 -7.72 -10.65 14.67
CA ARG A 42 -6.29 -11.05 14.64
C ARG A 42 -5.32 -9.92 15.01
N GLY A 43 -5.81 -8.80 15.49
CA GLY A 43 -5.00 -7.62 15.84
C GLY A 43 -4.91 -6.60 14.71
N THR A 44 -4.11 -5.55 14.94
CA THR A 44 -3.96 -4.41 14.03
C THR A 44 -2.62 -4.46 13.30
N VAL A 45 -2.66 -4.43 11.97
CA VAL A 45 -1.48 -4.33 11.11
C VAL A 45 -1.36 -2.93 10.54
N GLY A 46 -0.25 -2.26 10.85
CA GLY A 46 0.11 -0.95 10.31
C GLY A 46 0.68 -1.08 8.89
N MET A 47 0.29 -0.18 8.00
CA MET A 47 0.82 -0.07 6.63
C MET A 47 1.37 1.33 6.40
N PRO A 48 2.68 1.50 6.13
CA PRO A 48 3.26 2.81 5.86
C PRO A 48 2.86 3.29 4.45
N LEU A 49 2.37 4.52 4.35
CA LEU A 49 1.87 5.09 3.08
C LEU A 49 2.97 5.87 2.35
N ALA A 50 4.03 5.19 1.97
CA ALA A 50 5.15 5.76 1.21
C ALA A 50 5.79 4.71 0.29
N LEU A 51 6.67 5.15 -0.63
CA LEU A 51 7.35 4.29 -1.60
C LEU A 51 6.36 3.37 -2.34
N GLY A 52 6.73 2.12 -2.60
CA GLY A 52 5.89 1.13 -3.28
C GLY A 52 4.59 0.78 -2.55
N MET A 53 4.52 1.02 -1.23
CA MET A 53 3.29 0.80 -0.46
C MET A 53 2.17 1.77 -0.83
N TYR A 54 2.49 2.98 -1.31
CA TYR A 54 1.47 3.93 -1.77
C TYR A 54 0.63 3.35 -2.92
N GLU A 55 1.26 2.71 -3.87
CA GLU A 55 0.59 2.15 -5.05
C GLU A 55 -0.05 0.77 -4.78
N LEU A 56 0.62 -0.04 -3.97
CA LEU A 56 0.19 -1.40 -3.63
C LEU A 56 -0.75 -1.48 -2.41
N LEU A 57 -1.09 -0.34 -1.80
CA LEU A 57 -1.97 -0.32 -0.63
C LEU A 57 -3.31 -1.04 -0.87
N PRO A 58 -4.02 -0.88 -2.00
CA PRO A 58 -5.28 -1.59 -2.23
C PRO A 58 -5.13 -3.12 -2.21
N LEU A 59 -4.00 -3.64 -2.71
CA LEU A 59 -3.66 -5.06 -2.63
C LEU A 59 -3.51 -5.51 -1.18
N TRP A 60 -2.59 -4.89 -0.45
CA TRP A 60 -2.22 -5.34 0.89
C TRP A 60 -3.32 -5.10 1.92
N HIS A 61 -4.00 -3.96 1.83
CA HIS A 61 -5.16 -3.66 2.66
C HIS A 61 -6.23 -4.75 2.52
N ALA A 62 -6.57 -5.13 1.29
CA ALA A 62 -7.56 -6.16 1.04
C ALA A 62 -7.10 -7.55 1.52
N VAL A 63 -5.82 -7.91 1.31
CA VAL A 63 -5.27 -9.18 1.80
C VAL A 63 -5.39 -9.28 3.32
N PHE A 64 -4.92 -8.29 4.06
CA PHE A 64 -4.91 -8.36 5.53
C PHE A 64 -6.31 -8.22 6.14
N THR A 65 -7.17 -7.39 5.57
CA THR A 65 -8.58 -7.33 5.98
C THR A 65 -9.28 -8.68 5.75
N ARG A 66 -9.04 -9.32 4.61
CA ARG A 66 -9.60 -10.65 4.31
C ARG A 66 -9.07 -11.76 5.24
N LEU A 67 -7.85 -11.61 5.73
CA LEU A 67 -7.25 -12.49 6.75
C LEU A 67 -7.76 -12.20 8.17
N GLY A 68 -8.64 -11.23 8.37
CA GLY A 68 -9.23 -10.90 9.67
C GLY A 68 -8.35 -10.01 10.54
N PHE A 69 -7.47 -9.21 9.95
CA PHE A 69 -6.74 -8.14 10.65
C PHE A 69 -7.49 -6.81 10.52
N ASN A 70 -7.35 -5.97 11.53
CA ASN A 70 -7.62 -4.56 11.41
C ASN A 70 -6.41 -3.89 10.73
N VAL A 71 -6.64 -3.14 9.64
CA VAL A 71 -5.54 -2.47 8.92
C VAL A 71 -5.53 -0.99 9.25
N LYS A 72 -4.41 -0.52 9.79
CA LYS A 72 -4.17 0.89 10.07
C LYS A 72 -3.14 1.45 9.09
N VAL A 73 -3.58 2.38 8.26
CA VAL A 73 -2.68 3.06 7.30
C VAL A 73 -2.12 4.30 7.96
N SER A 74 -0.82 4.55 7.80
CA SER A 74 -0.22 5.80 8.28
C SER A 74 -0.80 7.01 7.53
N PRO A 75 -0.82 8.22 8.13
CA PRO A 75 -1.32 9.42 7.47
C PRO A 75 -0.58 9.75 6.18
N MET A 76 -1.16 10.63 5.36
CA MET A 76 -0.46 11.17 4.18
C MET A 76 0.86 11.85 4.57
N SER A 77 1.86 11.72 3.69
CA SER A 77 3.17 12.34 3.85
C SER A 77 3.09 13.84 4.03
N THR A 78 3.70 14.34 5.09
CA THR A 78 3.82 15.77 5.40
C THR A 78 5.20 16.05 5.98
N ARG A 79 5.59 17.32 6.07
CA ARG A 79 6.81 17.73 6.78
C ARG A 79 6.85 17.19 8.21
N ARG A 80 5.73 17.21 8.92
CA ARG A 80 5.62 16.67 10.29
C ARG A 80 5.91 15.17 10.35
N ILE A 81 5.48 14.40 9.37
CA ILE A 81 5.82 12.98 9.28
C ILE A 81 7.33 12.80 9.06
N TYR A 82 7.94 13.58 8.16
CA TYR A 82 9.39 13.54 7.96
C TYR A 82 10.16 13.84 9.26
N GLU A 83 9.79 14.91 9.97
CA GLU A 83 10.43 15.33 11.21
C GLU A 83 10.39 14.26 12.31
N LYS A 84 9.32 13.46 12.37
CA LYS A 84 9.24 12.33 13.31
C LYS A 84 10.31 11.27 13.10
N GLY A 85 10.63 10.95 11.84
CA GLY A 85 11.54 9.86 11.50
C GLY A 85 12.98 10.31 11.21
N GLN A 86 13.28 11.61 11.25
CA GLN A 86 14.56 12.14 10.76
C GLN A 86 15.79 11.58 11.50
N PHE A 87 15.65 11.23 12.78
CA PHE A 87 16.77 10.77 13.61
C PHE A 87 17.17 9.32 13.35
N SER A 88 16.31 8.53 12.73
CA SER A 88 16.60 7.15 12.36
C SER A 88 17.09 7.00 10.90
N ILE A 89 17.19 8.10 10.15
CA ILE A 89 17.68 8.11 8.76
C ILE A 89 19.20 7.86 8.76
N PRO A 90 19.68 6.76 8.16
CA PRO A 90 21.09 6.37 8.27
C PRO A 90 22.01 7.15 7.32
N SER A 91 21.47 7.82 6.31
CA SER A 91 22.27 8.50 5.29
C SER A 91 21.53 9.68 4.64
N ASP A 92 22.25 10.78 4.46
CA ASP A 92 21.76 11.94 3.72
C ASP A 92 21.60 11.69 2.23
N THR A 93 22.24 10.66 1.68
CA THR A 93 22.12 10.29 0.26
C THR A 93 20.84 9.55 -0.09
N ALA A 94 20.07 9.07 0.91
CA ALA A 94 18.79 8.46 0.65
C ALA A 94 17.83 9.46 0.01
N CYS A 95 17.04 9.01 -0.97
CA CYS A 95 16.04 9.86 -1.62
C CYS A 95 14.94 10.28 -0.62
N TYR A 96 14.30 11.43 -0.87
CA TYR A 96 13.29 11.97 0.05
C TYR A 96 12.12 11.00 0.34
N PRO A 97 11.57 10.25 -0.65
CA PRO A 97 10.56 9.23 -0.37
C PRO A 97 11.02 8.13 0.59
N ALA A 98 12.30 7.75 0.54
CA ALA A 98 12.87 6.81 1.49
C ALA A 98 13.01 7.42 2.90
N LYS A 99 13.49 8.65 2.99
CA LYS A 99 13.63 9.36 4.27
C LYS A 99 12.29 9.52 4.98
N ILE A 100 11.22 9.89 4.26
CA ILE A 100 9.91 10.07 4.88
C ILE A 100 9.28 8.75 5.34
N MET A 101 9.69 7.60 4.78
CA MET A 101 9.26 6.27 5.23
C MET A 101 9.55 6.06 6.71
N HIS A 102 10.69 6.54 7.23
CA HIS A 102 11.02 6.47 8.66
C HIS A 102 9.93 7.11 9.53
N GLY A 103 9.44 8.28 9.14
CA GLY A 103 8.37 8.97 9.87
C GLY A 103 7.03 8.23 9.81
N HIS A 104 6.74 7.53 8.71
CA HIS A 104 5.56 6.67 8.62
C HIS A 104 5.66 5.49 9.58
N ILE A 105 6.83 4.85 9.68
CA ILE A 105 7.10 3.75 10.60
C ILE A 105 6.95 4.23 12.06
N GLU A 106 7.62 5.32 12.44
CA GLU A 106 7.52 5.92 13.76
C GLU A 106 6.08 6.30 14.15
N THR A 107 5.31 6.77 13.18
CA THR A 107 3.90 7.09 13.42
C THR A 107 3.09 5.84 13.74
N LEU A 108 3.27 4.76 12.99
CA LEU A 108 2.57 3.49 13.24
C LEU A 108 2.95 2.87 14.58
N ILE A 109 4.24 2.94 14.97
CA ILE A 109 4.70 2.47 16.28
C ILE A 109 4.03 3.29 17.40
N THR A 110 4.05 4.61 17.29
CA THR A 110 3.41 5.52 18.25
C THR A 110 1.89 5.28 18.36
N ASP A 111 1.26 4.92 17.25
CA ASP A 111 -0.16 4.60 17.18
C ASP A 111 -0.52 3.23 17.80
N GLY A 112 0.47 2.45 18.24
CA GLY A 112 0.27 1.21 18.99
C GLY A 112 -0.25 0.05 18.16
N VAL A 113 0.17 -0.09 16.90
CA VAL A 113 -0.18 -1.26 16.08
C VAL A 113 0.53 -2.53 16.57
N ASP A 114 -0.10 -3.70 16.41
CA ASP A 114 0.49 -4.98 16.85
C ASP A 114 1.59 -5.48 15.91
N ALA A 115 1.49 -5.10 14.65
CA ALA A 115 2.48 -5.42 13.61
C ALA A 115 2.57 -4.30 12.57
N ILE A 116 3.70 -4.20 11.87
CA ILE A 116 3.85 -3.33 10.70
C ILE A 116 4.22 -4.21 9.51
N PHE A 117 3.50 -4.09 8.41
CA PHE A 117 3.77 -4.83 7.18
C PHE A 117 4.38 -3.92 6.11
N TYR A 118 5.60 -4.28 5.70
CA TYR A 118 6.31 -3.62 4.60
C TYR A 118 7.21 -4.63 3.86
N PRO A 119 6.73 -5.28 2.78
CA PRO A 119 7.46 -6.34 2.11
C PRO A 119 8.64 -5.84 1.29
N CYS A 120 9.63 -6.72 1.08
CA CYS A 120 10.67 -6.58 0.07
C CYS A 120 10.13 -7.04 -1.29
N LEU A 121 10.17 -6.16 -2.29
CA LEU A 121 9.67 -6.43 -3.63
C LEU A 121 10.74 -6.09 -4.68
N THR A 122 11.44 -7.07 -5.19
CA THR A 122 12.44 -6.89 -6.27
C THR A 122 11.77 -6.39 -7.55
N TYR A 123 10.57 -6.92 -7.84
CA TYR A 123 9.80 -6.56 -9.02
C TYR A 123 8.50 -5.88 -8.64
N ASN A 124 8.12 -4.87 -9.40
CA ASN A 124 6.77 -4.32 -9.35
C ASN A 124 5.80 -5.18 -10.17
N MET A 125 4.52 -4.87 -10.10
CA MET A 125 3.49 -5.54 -10.90
C MET A 125 3.81 -5.39 -12.40
N ASP A 126 3.83 -6.51 -13.13
CA ASP A 126 4.03 -6.50 -14.57
C ASP A 126 2.73 -6.09 -15.29
N GLU A 127 2.66 -4.84 -15.73
CA GLU A 127 1.52 -4.29 -16.48
C GLU A 127 1.57 -4.59 -17.98
N LYS A 128 2.57 -5.35 -18.45
CA LYS A 128 2.79 -5.67 -19.88
C LYS A 128 2.98 -4.43 -20.78
N MET A 129 3.41 -3.32 -20.19
CA MET A 129 3.65 -2.05 -20.88
C MET A 129 5.12 -1.84 -21.24
N THR A 130 6.02 -2.50 -20.53
CA THR A 130 7.47 -2.44 -20.70
C THR A 130 8.09 -3.82 -20.51
N ASP A 131 9.31 -3.99 -20.96
CA ASP A 131 10.11 -5.20 -20.79
C ASP A 131 10.88 -5.24 -19.46
N ASN A 132 10.83 -4.16 -18.68
CA ASN A 132 11.49 -4.07 -17.39
C ASN A 132 10.54 -3.52 -16.31
N HIS A 133 10.42 -4.25 -15.19
CA HIS A 133 9.60 -3.89 -14.03
C HIS A 133 10.36 -4.09 -12.70
N TYR A 134 11.70 -4.03 -12.74
CA TYR A 134 12.52 -3.98 -11.53
C TYR A 134 12.24 -2.72 -10.72
N ASN A 135 12.07 -2.88 -9.43
CA ASN A 135 12.10 -1.76 -8.51
C ASN A 135 13.54 -1.25 -8.33
N CYS A 136 13.70 0.04 -8.04
CA CYS A 136 14.99 0.53 -7.60
C CYS A 136 15.38 -0.16 -6.27
N PRO A 137 16.70 -0.29 -5.96
CA PRO A 137 17.13 -0.99 -4.73
C PRO A 137 16.50 -0.44 -3.45
N VAL A 138 16.25 0.88 -3.39
CA VAL A 138 15.59 1.51 -2.24
C VAL A 138 14.15 1.01 -2.09
N VAL A 139 13.36 0.95 -3.18
CA VAL A 139 11.99 0.43 -3.10
C VAL A 139 11.99 -1.07 -2.81
N ALA A 140 12.94 -1.82 -3.39
CA ALA A 140 12.99 -3.26 -3.28
C ALA A 140 13.34 -3.77 -1.86
N TYR A 141 14.24 -3.06 -1.15
CA TYR A 141 14.87 -3.59 0.06
C TYR A 141 14.88 -2.64 1.25
N TYR A 142 14.15 -1.53 1.21
CA TYR A 142 14.21 -0.51 2.26
C TYR A 142 13.71 -1.01 3.63
N SER A 143 12.87 -2.01 3.66
CA SER A 143 12.43 -2.66 4.89
C SER A 143 13.57 -3.33 5.65
N GLU A 144 14.57 -3.91 4.97
CA GLU A 144 15.79 -4.42 5.61
C GLU A 144 16.59 -3.30 6.29
N LEU A 145 16.74 -2.18 5.60
CA LEU A 145 17.43 -1.02 6.14
C LEU A 145 16.70 -0.44 7.35
N LEU A 146 15.37 -0.35 7.32
CA LEU A 146 14.56 0.07 8.46
C LEU A 146 14.73 -0.87 9.65
N ASN A 147 14.69 -2.18 9.42
CA ASN A 147 14.87 -3.18 10.46
C ASN A 147 16.24 -3.07 11.17
N GLY A 148 17.28 -2.66 10.43
CA GLY A 148 18.62 -2.46 10.98
C GLY A 148 18.85 -1.11 11.67
N ASN A 149 18.04 -0.08 11.38
CA ASN A 149 18.30 1.29 11.81
C ASN A 149 17.23 1.92 12.71
N VAL A 150 16.03 1.33 12.79
CA VAL A 150 14.93 1.82 13.64
C VAL A 150 14.79 0.91 14.86
N GLU A 151 15.35 1.32 16.00
CA GLU A 151 15.36 0.49 17.21
C GLU A 151 13.96 0.19 17.75
N GLU A 152 13.03 1.15 17.60
CA GLU A 152 11.64 1.05 18.04
C GLU A 152 10.88 -0.07 17.33
N LEU A 153 11.32 -0.51 16.15
CA LEU A 153 10.76 -1.69 15.47
C LEU A 153 10.88 -2.98 16.26
N LYS A 154 11.82 -3.06 17.21
CA LYS A 154 11.93 -4.21 18.13
C LYS A 154 10.73 -4.36 19.09
N ARG A 155 9.90 -3.31 19.23
CA ARG A 155 8.71 -3.28 20.11
C ARG A 155 7.44 -3.76 19.41
N VAL A 156 7.49 -3.95 18.09
CA VAL A 156 6.36 -4.34 17.25
C VAL A 156 6.77 -5.48 16.31
N LYS A 157 5.83 -6.31 15.89
CA LYS A 157 6.14 -7.34 14.88
C LYS A 157 6.37 -6.68 13.54
N PHE A 158 7.63 -6.57 13.11
CA PHE A 158 7.93 -6.02 11.79
C PHE A 158 7.92 -7.14 10.74
N LEU A 159 6.92 -7.08 9.84
CA LEU A 159 6.65 -8.09 8.82
C LEU A 159 7.18 -7.60 7.46
N TYR A 160 8.37 -8.07 7.07
CA TYR A 160 9.04 -7.66 5.82
C TYR A 160 9.46 -8.85 4.94
N PRO A 161 8.49 -9.70 4.53
CA PRO A 161 8.79 -10.84 3.68
C PRO A 161 9.31 -10.42 2.31
N TYR A 162 10.15 -11.27 1.72
CA TYR A 162 10.46 -11.21 0.28
C TYR A 162 9.32 -11.88 -0.47
N LEU A 163 8.69 -11.15 -1.40
CA LEU A 163 7.50 -11.62 -2.10
C LEU A 163 7.61 -11.41 -3.61
N ASN A 164 7.10 -12.39 -4.37
CA ASN A 164 6.89 -12.26 -5.81
C ASN A 164 5.41 -11.98 -6.11
N ILE A 165 5.08 -10.71 -6.39
CA ILE A 165 3.71 -10.27 -6.65
C ILE A 165 3.20 -10.64 -8.06
N ASN A 166 4.08 -11.07 -8.97
CA ASN A 166 3.73 -11.45 -10.34
C ASN A 166 3.31 -12.92 -10.47
N SER A 167 3.50 -13.71 -9.43
CA SER A 167 3.06 -15.09 -9.35
C SER A 167 2.09 -15.29 -8.20
N LYS A 168 0.80 -15.32 -8.48
CA LYS A 168 -0.26 -15.55 -7.47
C LYS A 168 0.02 -16.77 -6.59
N LYS A 169 0.54 -17.87 -7.20
CA LYS A 169 0.85 -19.12 -6.49
C LYS A 169 2.02 -18.96 -5.54
N GLU A 170 3.09 -18.31 -5.99
CA GLU A 170 4.29 -18.04 -5.19
C GLU A 170 3.96 -17.05 -4.08
N LEU A 171 3.32 -15.93 -4.41
CA LEU A 171 2.87 -14.93 -3.44
C LEU A 171 2.07 -15.55 -2.29
N ALA A 172 1.09 -16.41 -2.61
CA ALA A 172 0.30 -17.06 -1.57
C ALA A 172 1.13 -18.04 -0.73
N LYS A 173 2.06 -18.78 -1.35
CA LYS A 173 2.96 -19.70 -0.65
C LYS A 173 3.93 -18.98 0.27
N GLU A 174 4.58 -17.94 -0.22
CA GLU A 174 5.58 -17.16 0.52
C GLU A 174 4.92 -16.43 1.69
N LEU A 175 3.79 -15.76 1.44
CA LEU A 175 3.04 -15.07 2.47
C LEU A 175 2.53 -16.02 3.55
N TYR A 176 2.00 -17.19 3.19
CA TYR A 176 1.58 -18.23 4.14
C TYR A 176 2.74 -18.69 5.01
N THR A 177 3.88 -19.03 4.38
CA THR A 177 5.07 -19.50 5.09
C THR A 177 5.62 -18.43 6.04
N TYR A 178 5.57 -17.17 5.62
CA TYR A 178 6.07 -16.06 6.43
C TYR A 178 5.13 -15.75 7.61
N LEU A 179 3.84 -15.59 7.35
CA LEU A 179 2.85 -15.28 8.40
C LEU A 179 2.74 -16.38 9.45
N GLY A 180 2.94 -17.65 9.05
CA GLY A 180 2.94 -18.80 9.96
C GLY A 180 4.01 -18.75 11.04
N LYS A 181 5.07 -17.94 10.87
CA LYS A 181 6.10 -17.71 11.91
C LYS A 181 5.59 -16.83 13.06
N PHE A 182 4.56 -16.02 12.84
CA PHE A 182 4.07 -15.01 13.77
C PHE A 182 2.64 -15.24 14.25
N TYR A 183 1.84 -15.97 13.47
CA TYR A 183 0.41 -16.15 13.70
C TYR A 183 0.00 -17.61 13.55
N ASN A 184 -0.45 -18.19 14.65
CA ASN A 184 -1.05 -19.53 14.66
C ASN A 184 -2.48 -19.46 14.10
N GLY A 185 -2.93 -20.54 13.43
CA GLY A 185 -4.30 -20.69 12.98
C GLY A 185 -4.63 -19.98 11.65
N ILE A 186 -3.65 -19.39 10.96
CA ILE A 186 -3.82 -18.97 9.56
C ILE A 186 -3.63 -20.18 8.67
N THR A 187 -4.61 -20.50 7.84
CA THR A 187 -4.54 -21.65 6.93
C THR A 187 -4.06 -21.24 5.53
N LYS A 188 -3.46 -22.20 4.83
CA LYS A 188 -3.03 -21.99 3.44
C LYS A 188 -4.19 -21.60 2.52
N SER A 189 -5.38 -22.12 2.78
CA SER A 189 -6.59 -21.80 2.00
C SER A 189 -7.02 -20.36 2.21
N GLU A 190 -7.01 -19.86 3.48
CA GLU A 190 -7.32 -18.46 3.79
C GLU A 190 -6.35 -17.52 3.09
N VAL A 191 -5.04 -17.78 3.15
CA VAL A 191 -4.04 -16.93 2.50
C VAL A 191 -4.21 -16.93 0.98
N LYS A 192 -4.47 -18.10 0.38
CA LYS A 192 -4.75 -18.17 -1.06
C LYS A 192 -5.97 -17.33 -1.45
N ALA A 193 -7.07 -17.45 -0.71
CA ALA A 193 -8.29 -16.68 -0.96
C ALA A 193 -8.08 -15.18 -0.72
N ALA A 194 -7.29 -14.81 0.30
CA ALA A 194 -6.98 -13.41 0.60
C ALA A 194 -6.11 -12.78 -0.50
N VAL A 195 -5.08 -13.48 -0.97
CA VAL A 195 -4.22 -13.02 -2.08
C VAL A 195 -5.04 -12.84 -3.36
N GLU A 196 -5.92 -13.79 -3.68
CA GLU A 196 -6.79 -13.71 -4.85
C GLU A 196 -7.72 -12.50 -4.78
N TYR A 197 -8.33 -12.28 -3.62
CA TYR A 197 -9.15 -11.12 -3.36
C TYR A 197 -8.35 -9.81 -3.45
N GLY A 198 -7.16 -9.75 -2.85
CA GLY A 198 -6.29 -8.57 -2.91
C GLY A 198 -5.88 -8.20 -4.33
N LEU A 199 -5.48 -9.17 -5.15
CA LEU A 199 -5.14 -8.95 -6.56
C LEU A 199 -6.34 -8.43 -7.36
N THR A 200 -7.54 -8.92 -7.08
CA THR A 200 -8.77 -8.41 -7.69
C THR A 200 -9.02 -6.95 -7.31
N ARG A 201 -8.89 -6.60 -6.02
CA ARG A 201 -9.05 -5.22 -5.54
C ARG A 201 -8.02 -4.27 -6.14
N TYR A 202 -6.77 -4.73 -6.29
CA TYR A 202 -5.73 -3.96 -6.97
C TYR A 202 -6.07 -3.71 -8.45
N ALA A 203 -6.51 -4.73 -9.16
CA ALA A 203 -6.91 -4.60 -10.57
C ALA A 203 -8.08 -3.62 -10.75
N GLU A 204 -9.07 -3.65 -9.86
CA GLU A 204 -10.19 -2.69 -9.85
C GLU A 204 -9.71 -1.25 -9.60
N TYR A 205 -8.78 -1.05 -8.66
CA TYR A 205 -8.16 0.24 -8.40
C TYR A 205 -7.42 0.76 -9.64
N MET A 206 -6.58 -0.06 -10.27
CA MET A 206 -5.83 0.34 -11.46
C MET A 206 -6.75 0.65 -12.64
N ASN A 207 -7.86 -0.07 -12.80
CA ASN A 207 -8.86 0.24 -13.81
C ASN A 207 -9.55 1.60 -13.53
N ALA A 208 -9.91 1.87 -12.28
CA ALA A 208 -10.48 3.17 -11.90
C ALA A 208 -9.50 4.33 -12.15
N VAL A 209 -8.21 4.12 -11.88
CA VAL A 209 -7.14 5.10 -12.18
C VAL A 209 -7.02 5.35 -13.69
N ARG A 210 -7.07 4.29 -14.52
CA ARG A 210 -7.03 4.41 -15.99
C ARG A 210 -8.27 5.14 -16.54
N GLU A 211 -9.44 4.85 -16.02
CA GLU A 211 -10.69 5.53 -16.41
C GLU A 211 -10.64 7.02 -16.07
N GLU A 212 -10.12 7.37 -14.87
CA GLU A 212 -9.95 8.78 -14.48
C GLU A 212 -8.92 9.48 -15.37
N GLY A 213 -7.80 8.82 -15.67
CA GLY A 213 -6.81 9.32 -16.63
C GLY A 213 -7.40 9.57 -18.02
N ALA A 214 -8.21 8.65 -18.52
CA ALA A 214 -8.89 8.81 -19.80
C ALA A 214 -9.88 10.00 -19.80
N ARG A 215 -10.59 10.23 -18.67
CA ARG A 215 -11.46 11.41 -18.49
C ARG A 215 -10.66 12.71 -18.50
N ALA A 216 -9.51 12.73 -17.83
CA ALA A 216 -8.62 13.89 -17.81
C ALA A 216 -8.11 14.23 -19.21
N LEU A 217 -7.65 13.23 -19.97
CA LEU A 217 -7.21 13.40 -21.36
C LEU A 217 -8.34 13.93 -22.27
N LYS A 218 -9.53 13.37 -22.16
CA LYS A 218 -10.71 13.81 -22.91
C LYS A 218 -11.06 15.27 -22.60
N PHE A 219 -11.08 15.61 -21.30
CA PHE A 219 -11.36 17.00 -20.87
C PHE A 219 -10.34 17.98 -21.43
N ALA A 220 -9.04 17.66 -21.34
CA ALA A 220 -7.98 18.53 -21.85
C ALA A 220 -8.09 18.75 -23.37
N ARG A 221 -8.37 17.71 -24.14
CA ARG A 221 -8.60 17.81 -25.59
C ARG A 221 -9.79 18.72 -25.92
N VAL A 222 -10.93 18.53 -25.26
CA VAL A 222 -12.15 19.35 -25.50
C VAL A 222 -11.94 20.81 -25.10
N LYS A 223 -11.18 21.07 -24.05
CA LYS A 223 -10.91 22.43 -23.55
C LYS A 223 -9.63 23.05 -24.10
N ASN A 224 -8.97 22.38 -25.06
CA ASN A 224 -7.68 22.79 -25.63
C ASN A 224 -6.64 23.17 -24.55
N LYS A 225 -6.55 22.35 -23.49
CA LYS A 225 -5.58 22.48 -22.39
C LYS A 225 -4.40 21.55 -22.61
N ARG A 226 -3.20 22.02 -22.26
CA ARG A 226 -2.02 21.14 -22.14
C ARG A 226 -2.10 20.40 -20.81
N ILE A 227 -1.69 19.14 -20.85
CA ILE A 227 -1.52 18.28 -19.68
C ILE A 227 -0.03 18.10 -19.45
#